data_10eb486fa99d025ccce191fa67033ed4
#
_entry.id   10eb486fa99d025ccce191fa67033ed4
#
_cell.length_a   1.000
_cell.length_b   1.000
_cell.length_c   1.000
_cell.angle_alpha   90.00
_cell.angle_beta   90.00
_cell.angle_gamma   90.00
#
_symmetry.space_group_name_H-M   'P 1'
#
loop_
_entity.id
_entity.type
_entity.pdbx_description
1 polymer ?
#
loop_
_entity_poly.entity_id
_entity_poly.type
_entity_poly.pdbx_seq_one_letter_code
_entity_poly.pdbx_strand_id
1 'polypeptide(L)'
;MLLTMFVAGTTDLFSQSMNKRTEETPQSVIANVHKAAQLLKEKGSEALAVLTDPKSEFNDRDAYLFIIDVDKSLVVSNPRFPERTGGNIREHLDWSGKHYGVELCEVAMRGGGWIEFVWPKPGTEKGVRKVSYIYPIPGEYTDRKRGAAPVDSNEYLGVD
;
A
#
# COMPACT_ATOMS: atom_id res chain seq x y z
N MET A 1 0.96 6.24 1.85
CA MET A 1 0.30 7.33 2.58
C MET A 1 -0.40 8.25 1.62
N LEU A 2 -1.67 8.46 1.79
CA LEU A 2 -2.39 9.50 1.11
C LEU A 2 -2.28 10.77 1.97
N LEU A 3 -1.43 11.71 1.61
CA LEU A 3 -1.44 13.04 2.19
C LEU A 3 -2.39 13.89 1.36
N THR A 4 -3.64 13.95 1.77
CA THR A 4 -4.58 14.89 1.18
C THR A 4 -4.53 16.18 1.99
N MET A 5 -3.81 17.16 1.51
CA MET A 5 -3.95 18.53 2.00
C MET A 5 -5.22 19.10 1.38
N PHE A 6 -6.30 19.13 2.15
CA PHE A 6 -7.50 19.85 1.79
C PHE A 6 -7.49 21.16 2.55
N VAL A 7 -7.20 22.26 1.86
CA VAL A 7 -7.51 23.61 2.35
C VAL A 7 -8.83 23.99 1.71
N ALA A 8 -9.91 23.89 2.44
CA ALA A 8 -11.16 24.57 2.14
C ALA A 8 -11.54 25.42 3.34
N GLY A 9 -11.28 26.70 3.24
CA GLY A 9 -11.94 27.66 4.10
C GLY A 9 -13.39 27.81 3.62
N THR A 10 -14.33 27.45 4.50
CA THR A 10 -15.58 28.19 4.75
C THR A 10 -16.24 27.56 5.96
N THR A 11 -16.52 28.43 6.89
CA THR A 11 -17.26 28.23 8.14
C THR A 11 -18.61 27.61 7.91
N ASP A 12 -18.83 26.38 8.43
CA ASP A 12 -20.14 25.91 8.83
C ASP A 12 -20.06 25.25 10.21
N LEU A 13 -20.57 25.98 11.19
CA LEU A 13 -20.53 25.68 12.62
C LEU A 13 -21.57 24.63 13.06
N PHE A 14 -22.13 23.81 12.18
CA PHE A 14 -23.25 22.93 12.52
C PHE A 14 -23.09 21.45 12.10
N SER A 15 -21.88 20.93 11.98
CA SER A 15 -21.68 19.49 11.76
C SER A 15 -20.51 18.89 12.55
N GLN A 16 -20.32 19.28 13.81
CA GLN A 16 -19.24 18.79 14.67
C GLN A 16 -19.57 17.52 15.47
N SER A 17 -20.44 16.68 15.03
CA SER A 17 -20.67 15.44 15.77
C SER A 17 -20.99 14.26 14.87
N MET A 18 -20.13 13.93 13.92
CA MET A 18 -20.12 12.57 13.35
C MET A 18 -18.98 12.47 12.35
N ASN A 19 -18.02 11.69 12.69
CA ASN A 19 -16.90 11.20 11.88
C ASN A 19 -15.58 11.95 12.10
N LYS A 20 -15.00 11.76 13.28
CA LYS A 20 -13.57 11.99 13.50
C LYS A 20 -12.82 10.88 12.75
N ARG A 21 -12.74 10.99 11.41
CA ARG A 21 -11.74 10.24 10.65
C ARG A 21 -10.39 10.72 11.21
N THR A 22 -9.70 9.82 11.84
CA THR A 22 -8.35 10.10 12.33
C THR A 22 -7.51 10.41 11.10
N GLU A 23 -7.07 11.64 10.93
CA GLU A 23 -6.17 12.00 9.83
C GLU A 23 -4.95 11.08 9.89
N GLU A 24 -4.64 10.46 8.76
CA GLU A 24 -3.45 9.60 8.67
C GLU A 24 -2.20 10.47 8.75
N THR A 25 -1.34 10.15 9.70
CA THR A 25 -0.04 10.78 9.87
C THR A 25 1.06 9.87 9.32
N PRO A 26 2.24 10.41 8.96
CA PRO A 26 3.38 9.56 8.59
C PRO A 26 3.68 8.48 9.63
N GLN A 27 3.53 8.79 10.91
CA GLN A 27 3.77 7.86 12.01
C GLN A 27 2.71 6.75 12.05
N SER A 28 1.43 7.07 11.82
CA SER A 28 0.36 6.07 11.79
C SER A 28 0.53 5.13 10.59
N VAL A 29 0.93 5.65 9.44
CA VAL A 29 1.23 4.85 8.24
C VAL A 29 2.39 3.88 8.50
N ILE A 30 3.51 4.37 9.03
CA ILE A 30 4.66 3.52 9.39
C ILE A 30 4.25 2.44 10.39
N ALA A 31 3.50 2.81 11.43
CA ALA A 31 3.04 1.86 12.45
C ALA A 31 2.14 0.78 11.85
N ASN A 32 1.23 1.16 10.93
CA ASN A 32 0.34 0.22 10.26
C ASN A 32 1.10 -0.78 9.38
N VAL A 33 2.09 -0.30 8.61
CA VAL A 33 2.96 -1.16 7.78
C VAL A 33 3.77 -2.12 8.65
N HIS A 34 4.36 -1.66 9.74
CA HIS A 34 5.11 -2.53 10.65
C HIS A 34 4.21 -3.57 11.32
N LYS A 35 2.99 -3.20 11.72
CA LYS A 35 2.00 -4.14 12.25
C LYS A 35 1.63 -5.22 11.23
N ALA A 36 1.41 -4.83 9.98
CA ALA A 36 1.13 -5.77 8.89
C ALA A 36 2.32 -6.71 8.62
N ALA A 37 3.55 -6.16 8.60
CA ALA A 37 4.77 -6.93 8.45
C ALA A 37 4.97 -7.94 9.58
N GLN A 38 4.70 -7.55 10.82
CA GLN A 38 4.73 -8.43 11.97
C GLN A 38 3.74 -9.58 11.82
N LEU A 39 2.48 -9.26 11.47
CA LEU A 39 1.44 -10.27 11.26
C LEU A 39 1.84 -11.27 10.16
N LEU A 40 2.44 -10.78 9.07
CA LEU A 40 2.90 -11.62 7.98
C LEU A 40 4.06 -12.54 8.42
N LYS A 41 5.00 -12.02 9.20
CA LYS A 41 6.10 -12.83 9.77
C LYS A 41 5.60 -13.92 10.72
N GLU A 42 4.59 -13.63 11.53
CA GLU A 42 4.03 -14.56 12.51
C GLU A 42 3.15 -15.64 11.88
N LYS A 43 2.30 -15.27 10.93
CA LYS A 43 1.28 -16.15 10.35
C LYS A 43 1.57 -16.61 8.92
N GLY A 44 2.59 -16.06 8.29
CA GLY A 44 2.91 -16.38 6.89
C GLY A 44 1.74 -16.05 5.97
N SER A 45 1.51 -16.87 4.96
CA SER A 45 0.43 -16.65 3.96
C SER A 45 -0.98 -16.61 4.55
N GLU A 46 -1.21 -17.08 5.79
CA GLU A 46 -2.51 -16.97 6.45
C GLU A 46 -2.87 -15.52 6.77
N ALA A 47 -1.86 -14.67 7.00
CA ALA A 47 -2.07 -13.25 7.22
C ALA A 47 -2.70 -12.55 6.01
N LEU A 48 -2.46 -13.04 4.80
CA LEU A 48 -2.95 -12.42 3.57
C LEU A 48 -4.47 -12.27 3.57
N ALA A 49 -5.21 -13.20 4.17
CA ALA A 49 -6.67 -13.11 4.26
C ALA A 49 -7.14 -11.83 4.97
N VAL A 50 -6.39 -11.38 5.99
CA VAL A 50 -6.69 -10.14 6.73
C VAL A 50 -6.09 -8.92 6.04
N LEU A 51 -4.84 -9.04 5.57
CA LEU A 51 -4.12 -7.92 4.96
C LEU A 51 -4.72 -7.47 3.63
N THR A 52 -5.37 -8.38 2.90
CA THR A 52 -6.00 -8.10 1.60
C THR A 52 -7.50 -7.81 1.70
N ASP A 53 -8.12 -7.95 2.86
CA ASP A 53 -9.55 -7.61 3.05
C ASP A 53 -9.74 -6.09 3.03
N PRO A 54 -10.53 -5.53 2.08
CA PRO A 54 -10.79 -4.10 2.01
C PRO A 54 -11.46 -3.51 3.26
N LYS A 55 -12.05 -4.36 4.10
CA LYS A 55 -12.74 -3.97 5.35
C LYS A 55 -11.90 -4.18 6.60
N SER A 56 -10.68 -4.69 6.45
CA SER A 56 -9.79 -4.88 7.59
C SER A 56 -9.29 -3.54 8.14
N GLU A 57 -8.79 -3.56 9.37
CA GLU A 57 -8.19 -2.40 10.02
C GLU A 57 -7.00 -1.79 9.23
N PHE A 58 -6.43 -2.55 8.30
CA PHE A 58 -5.33 -2.10 7.43
C PHE A 58 -5.81 -1.30 6.22
N ASN A 59 -7.10 -1.41 5.85
CA ASN A 59 -7.63 -0.94 4.57
C ASN A 59 -8.93 -0.12 4.68
N ASP A 60 -9.49 0.04 5.88
CA ASP A 60 -10.80 0.67 6.12
C ASP A 60 -10.74 2.21 6.18
N ARG A 61 -9.53 2.79 6.06
CA ARG A 61 -9.24 4.23 6.16
C ARG A 61 -8.89 4.83 4.80
N ASP A 62 -8.48 6.08 4.81
CA ASP A 62 -7.97 6.77 3.62
C ASP A 62 -6.64 6.18 3.14
N ALA A 63 -5.78 5.72 4.08
CA ALA A 63 -4.63 4.89 3.77
C ALA A 63 -5.04 3.42 3.63
N TYR A 64 -4.38 2.69 2.73
CA TYR A 64 -4.60 1.27 2.52
C TYR A 64 -3.28 0.55 2.23
N LEU A 65 -3.25 -0.73 2.55
CA LEU A 65 -2.09 -1.58 2.38
C LEU A 65 -2.10 -2.20 0.98
N PHE A 66 -0.97 -2.20 0.30
CA PHE A 66 -0.75 -3.04 -0.87
C PHE A 66 0.49 -3.92 -0.68
N ILE A 67 0.53 -5.06 -1.34
CA ILE A 67 1.58 -6.07 -1.21
C ILE A 67 2.17 -6.36 -2.58
N ILE A 68 3.50 -6.33 -2.68
CA ILE A 68 4.24 -6.56 -3.92
C ILE A 68 5.35 -7.58 -3.67
N ASP A 69 5.44 -8.56 -4.56
CA ASP A 69 6.59 -9.43 -4.72
C ASP A 69 7.57 -8.74 -5.69
N VAL A 70 8.66 -8.19 -5.15
CA VAL A 70 9.62 -7.40 -5.93
C VAL A 70 10.43 -8.28 -6.87
N ASP A 71 10.80 -9.49 -6.46
CA ASP A 71 11.60 -10.40 -7.27
C ASP A 71 10.83 -10.88 -8.49
N LYS A 72 9.55 -11.18 -8.32
CA LYS A 72 8.63 -11.54 -9.41
C LYS A 72 8.04 -10.32 -10.13
N SER A 73 8.29 -9.11 -9.62
CA SER A 73 7.65 -7.87 -10.08
C SER A 73 6.12 -7.94 -10.07
N LEU A 74 5.54 -8.66 -9.11
CA LEU A 74 4.13 -9.01 -9.08
C LEU A 74 3.37 -8.19 -8.03
N VAL A 75 2.23 -7.62 -8.40
CA VAL A 75 1.27 -7.08 -7.43
C VAL A 75 0.52 -8.26 -6.80
N VAL A 76 0.86 -8.57 -5.55
CA VAL A 76 0.21 -9.67 -4.79
C VAL A 76 -1.18 -9.27 -4.34
N SER A 77 -1.35 -8.03 -3.90
CA SER A 77 -2.65 -7.46 -3.50
C SER A 77 -2.66 -5.95 -3.60
N ASN A 78 -3.79 -5.43 -4.08
CA ASN A 78 -4.14 -4.02 -3.96
C ASN A 78 -5.66 -3.91 -3.68
N PRO A 79 -6.08 -3.75 -2.41
CA PRO A 79 -7.50 -3.75 -2.04
C PRO A 79 -8.32 -2.60 -2.64
N ARG A 80 -7.69 -1.50 -2.99
CA ARG A 80 -8.36 -0.33 -3.62
C ARG A 80 -8.43 -0.42 -5.14
N PHE A 81 -7.51 -1.16 -5.74
CA PHE A 81 -7.42 -1.37 -7.19
C PHE A 81 -7.21 -2.87 -7.46
N PRO A 82 -8.21 -3.72 -7.15
CA PRO A 82 -8.09 -5.17 -7.22
C PRO A 82 -7.78 -5.68 -8.63
N GLU A 83 -8.12 -4.91 -9.67
CA GLU A 83 -7.80 -5.19 -11.06
C GLU A 83 -6.28 -5.18 -11.35
N ARG A 84 -5.48 -4.62 -10.46
CA ARG A 84 -4.01 -4.60 -10.57
C ARG A 84 -3.36 -5.84 -9.99
N THR A 85 -4.08 -6.58 -9.15
CA THR A 85 -3.58 -7.83 -8.55
C THR A 85 -3.24 -8.83 -9.64
N GLY A 86 -2.05 -9.41 -9.57
CA GLY A 86 -1.50 -10.29 -10.59
C GLY A 86 -0.76 -9.57 -11.73
N GLY A 87 -0.78 -8.23 -11.76
CA GLY A 87 -0.07 -7.43 -12.77
C GLY A 87 1.41 -7.22 -12.44
N ASN A 88 2.18 -6.85 -13.47
CA ASN A 88 3.59 -6.50 -13.32
C ASN A 88 3.72 -5.06 -12.82
N ILE A 89 4.20 -4.90 -11.59
CA ILE A 89 4.33 -3.56 -10.97
C ILE A 89 5.28 -2.64 -11.75
N ARG A 90 6.33 -3.16 -12.38
CA ARG A 90 7.30 -2.34 -13.10
C ARG A 90 6.74 -1.68 -14.36
N GLU A 91 5.63 -2.19 -14.88
CA GLU A 91 4.92 -1.61 -16.03
C GLU A 91 3.96 -0.50 -15.63
N HIS A 92 3.73 -0.31 -14.32
CA HIS A 92 2.79 0.68 -13.83
C HIS A 92 3.36 2.10 -13.95
N LEU A 93 2.60 2.93 -14.66
CA LEU A 93 2.79 4.37 -14.72
C LEU A 93 1.83 5.06 -13.76
N ASP A 94 2.26 6.16 -13.18
CA ASP A 94 1.38 7.07 -12.49
C ASP A 94 0.61 7.97 -13.49
N TRP A 95 -0.27 8.82 -12.98
CA TRP A 95 -1.08 9.72 -13.81
C TRP A 95 -0.26 10.77 -14.56
N SER A 96 0.96 11.04 -14.15
CA SER A 96 1.90 11.93 -14.84
C SER A 96 2.75 11.22 -15.90
N GLY A 97 2.66 9.90 -16.03
CA GLY A 97 3.49 9.08 -16.90
C GLY A 97 4.81 8.64 -16.27
N LYS A 98 4.99 8.83 -14.97
CA LYS A 98 6.16 8.35 -14.23
C LYS A 98 6.05 6.84 -13.99
N HIS A 99 7.15 6.11 -14.19
CA HIS A 99 7.26 4.68 -13.83
C HIS A 99 7.41 4.50 -12.32
N TYR A 100 6.34 4.79 -11.56
CA TYR A 100 6.40 4.71 -10.09
C TYR A 100 6.64 3.28 -9.59
N GLY A 101 6.20 2.26 -10.32
CA GLY A 101 6.41 0.87 -9.95
C GLY A 101 7.88 0.45 -10.01
N VAL A 102 8.68 1.02 -10.93
CA VAL A 102 10.14 0.81 -10.97
C VAL A 102 10.78 1.45 -9.74
N GLU A 103 10.45 2.72 -9.46
CA GLU A 103 10.97 3.44 -8.29
C GLU A 103 10.62 2.73 -6.98
N LEU A 104 9.38 2.22 -6.86
CA LEU A 104 8.94 1.44 -5.71
C LEU A 104 9.85 0.23 -5.48
N CYS A 105 10.12 -0.56 -6.52
CA CYS A 105 11.03 -1.71 -6.42
C CYS A 105 12.45 -1.28 -6.04
N GLU A 106 12.96 -0.18 -6.59
CA GLU A 106 14.29 0.34 -6.25
C GLU A 106 14.38 0.80 -4.80
N VAL A 107 13.35 1.49 -4.29
CA VAL A 107 13.29 1.91 -2.88
C VAL A 107 13.23 0.68 -1.97
N ALA A 108 12.44 -0.32 -2.33
CA ALA A 108 12.37 -1.58 -1.60
C ALA A 108 13.74 -2.27 -1.51
N MET A 109 14.46 -2.40 -2.64
CA MET A 109 15.80 -3.01 -2.68
C MET A 109 16.87 -2.24 -1.89
N ARG A 110 16.67 -0.94 -1.66
CA ARG A 110 17.55 -0.10 -0.83
C ARG A 110 17.21 -0.13 0.67
N GLY A 111 16.25 -0.93 1.09
CA GLY A 111 15.85 -1.08 2.50
C GLY A 111 14.58 -0.32 2.88
N GLY A 112 13.81 0.12 1.90
CA GLY A 112 12.55 0.81 2.11
C GLY A 112 12.66 2.33 2.20
N GLY A 113 11.52 2.99 2.42
CA GLY A 113 11.43 4.44 2.49
C GLY A 113 10.16 4.98 1.87
N TRP A 114 10.12 6.28 1.64
CA TRP A 114 8.99 6.97 1.06
C TRP A 114 9.14 7.14 -0.44
N ILE A 115 8.05 6.93 -1.17
CA ILE A 115 7.91 7.30 -2.59
C ILE A 115 6.73 8.24 -2.76
N GLU A 116 6.76 8.98 -3.86
CA GLU A 116 5.70 9.92 -4.26
C GLU A 116 5.30 9.69 -5.71
N PHE A 117 4.01 9.71 -5.97
CA PHE A 117 3.45 9.57 -7.30
C PHE A 117 2.09 10.25 -7.41
N VAL A 118 1.59 10.42 -8.62
CA VAL A 118 0.28 11.04 -8.89
C VAL A 118 -0.74 9.98 -9.24
N TRP A 119 -1.84 9.92 -8.47
CA TRP A 119 -2.88 8.93 -8.67
C TRP A 119 -4.28 9.52 -8.48
N PRO A 120 -5.29 9.11 -9.25
CA PRO A 120 -6.64 9.59 -9.01
C PRO A 120 -7.20 9.07 -7.69
N LYS A 121 -7.99 9.88 -7.00
CA LYS A 121 -8.83 9.39 -5.92
C LYS A 121 -9.88 8.44 -6.49
N PRO A 122 -10.27 7.38 -5.74
CA PRO A 122 -11.39 6.55 -6.13
C PRO A 122 -12.62 7.37 -6.48
N GLY A 123 -13.22 7.11 -7.66
CA GLY A 123 -14.40 7.83 -8.14
C GLY A 123 -14.12 9.20 -8.76
N THR A 124 -12.86 9.58 -8.98
CA THR A 124 -12.48 10.82 -9.66
C THR A 124 -11.45 10.56 -10.78
N GLU A 125 -11.45 11.42 -11.81
CA GLU A 125 -10.43 11.40 -12.86
C GLU A 125 -9.26 12.36 -12.59
N LYS A 126 -9.33 13.10 -11.49
CA LYS A 126 -8.31 14.09 -11.16
C LYS A 126 -7.16 13.41 -10.42
N GLY A 127 -5.96 13.46 -11.00
CA GLY A 127 -4.74 13.03 -10.33
C GLY A 127 -4.45 13.88 -9.09
N VAL A 128 -4.14 13.23 -7.98
CA VAL A 128 -3.69 13.85 -6.74
C VAL A 128 -2.34 13.29 -6.34
N ARG A 129 -1.54 14.06 -5.62
CA ARG A 129 -0.29 13.59 -5.06
C ARG A 129 -0.57 12.54 -4.01
N LYS A 130 0.09 11.39 -4.16
CA LYS A 130 0.10 10.31 -3.17
C LYS A 130 1.51 10.06 -2.67
N VAL A 131 1.61 9.62 -1.43
CA VAL A 131 2.89 9.25 -0.81
C VAL A 131 2.71 7.88 -0.18
N SER A 132 3.63 6.95 -0.49
CA SER A 132 3.60 5.59 0.06
C SER A 132 4.87 5.30 0.84
N TYR A 133 4.72 4.62 1.97
CA TYR A 133 5.84 4.10 2.74
C TYR A 133 6.08 2.63 2.37
N ILE A 134 7.27 2.35 1.88
CA ILE A 134 7.71 1.03 1.45
C ILE A 134 8.54 0.40 2.56
N TYR A 135 8.17 -0.81 2.96
CA TYR A 135 8.87 -1.57 3.99
C TYR A 135 9.20 -2.98 3.47
N PRO A 136 10.47 -3.32 3.33
CA PRO A 136 10.89 -4.64 2.86
C PRO A 136 10.67 -5.71 3.93
N ILE A 137 10.10 -6.84 3.53
CA ILE A 137 9.94 -8.01 4.39
C ILE A 137 10.72 -9.16 3.76
N PRO A 138 11.84 -9.56 4.34
CA PRO A 138 12.58 -10.72 3.86
C PRO A 138 11.77 -12.00 4.08
N GLY A 139 11.70 -12.84 3.08
CA GLY A 139 11.05 -14.14 3.16
C GLY A 139 10.01 -14.38 2.08
N GLU A 140 9.58 -15.62 1.98
CA GLU A 140 8.60 -16.09 1.01
C GLU A 140 7.25 -16.28 1.69
N TYR A 141 6.26 -15.47 1.34
CA TYR A 141 4.94 -15.47 1.98
C TYR A 141 3.79 -15.87 1.06
N THR A 142 4.02 -15.89 -0.26
CA THR A 142 2.95 -16.11 -1.24
C THR A 142 2.81 -17.54 -1.74
N ASP A 143 3.83 -18.39 -1.69
CA ASP A 143 3.85 -19.69 -2.38
C ASP A 143 3.79 -20.95 -1.49
N ARG A 144 3.60 -20.84 -0.17
CA ARG A 144 3.58 -22.04 0.71
C ARG A 144 2.53 -23.11 0.36
N LYS A 145 1.57 -22.82 -0.51
CA LYS A 145 0.55 -23.79 -0.93
C LYS A 145 0.86 -24.51 -2.25
N ARG A 146 1.92 -24.16 -2.99
CA ARG A 146 2.20 -24.76 -4.31
C ARG A 146 3.39 -25.71 -4.39
N GLY A 147 4.05 -26.04 -3.28
CA GLY A 147 5.12 -27.04 -3.27
C GLY A 147 6.33 -26.69 -4.14
N ALA A 148 6.52 -25.43 -4.49
CA ALA A 148 7.72 -24.96 -5.17
C ALA A 148 8.87 -24.85 -4.18
N ALA A 149 10.08 -25.20 -4.62
CA ALA A 149 11.31 -25.05 -3.85
C ALA A 149 11.49 -23.59 -3.40
N PRO A 150 12.13 -23.33 -2.24
CA PRO A 150 12.34 -21.98 -1.76
C PRO A 150 13.15 -21.19 -2.77
N VAL A 151 12.53 -20.17 -3.31
CA VAL A 151 13.22 -19.11 -4.05
C VAL A 151 13.40 -18.01 -3.02
N ASP A 152 14.62 -17.50 -2.86
CA ASP A 152 14.91 -16.32 -2.02
C ASP A 152 14.15 -15.11 -2.61
N SER A 153 12.89 -14.97 -2.24
CA SER A 153 12.07 -13.85 -2.66
C SER A 153 12.00 -12.80 -1.56
N ASN A 154 12.23 -11.56 -1.92
CA ASN A 154 12.01 -10.41 -1.06
C ASN A 154 10.62 -9.86 -1.33
N GLU A 155 9.72 -10.01 -0.37
CA GLU A 155 8.39 -9.42 -0.41
C GLU A 155 8.39 -8.07 0.32
N TYR A 156 7.59 -7.14 -0.18
CA TYR A 156 7.59 -5.78 0.31
C TYR A 156 6.17 -5.28 0.51
N LEU A 157 5.95 -4.55 1.60
CA LEU A 157 4.69 -3.90 1.92
C LEU A 157 4.77 -2.40 1.65
N GLY A 158 3.69 -1.86 1.07
CA GLY A 158 3.50 -0.44 0.91
C GLY A 158 2.11 -0.01 1.38
N VAL A 159 2.00 1.23 1.81
CA VAL A 159 0.74 1.88 2.21
C VAL A 159 0.62 3.21 1.48
N ASP A 160 -0.53 3.42 0.87
CA ASP A 160 -0.92 4.68 0.22
C ASP A 160 -1.74 5.57 1.16
#